data_a51dac65faa76699deccca05acaa9797
#
_entry.id   a51dac65faa76699deccca05acaa9797
#
_cell.length_a   1.000
_cell.length_b   1.000
_cell.length_c   1.000
_cell.angle_alpha   90.00
_cell.angle_beta   90.00
_cell.angle_gamma   90.00
#
_symmetry.space_group_name_H-M   'P 1'
#
loop_
_entity.id
_entity.type
_entity.pdbx_description
1 polymer ?
#
loop_
_entity_poly.entity_id
_entity_poly.type
_entity_poly.pdbx_seq_one_letter_code
_entity_poly.pdbx_strand_id
1 'polypeptide(L)'
;MELSDEMLKEMSYVKISQYRTKVMKALEDDIKIPSKIAKDSDIRQNHISKVLAELRAHELVECINPEVRKGRLYRLTDKGNELVKNIE
;
A
#
# COMPACT_ATOMS: atom_id res chain seq x y z
N MET A 1 -11.65 19.58 -2.15
CA MET A 1 -10.75 19.85 -1.00
C MET A 1 -9.30 19.67 -1.45
N GLU A 2 -8.49 20.64 -1.15
CA GLU A 2 -7.09 20.58 -1.53
C GLU A 2 -6.31 19.64 -0.63
N LEU A 3 -5.41 18.87 -1.22
CA LEU A 3 -4.49 18.02 -0.47
C LEU A 3 -3.35 18.87 0.08
N SER A 4 -2.83 18.50 1.23
CA SER A 4 -1.66 19.16 1.79
C SER A 4 -0.44 18.92 0.90
N ASP A 5 0.61 19.73 1.07
CA ASP A 5 1.86 19.55 0.34
C ASP A 5 2.44 18.16 0.61
N GLU A 6 2.33 17.69 1.86
CA GLU A 6 2.81 16.36 2.22
C GLU A 6 2.06 15.28 1.43
N MET A 7 0.73 15.39 1.35
CA MET A 7 -0.06 14.41 0.61
C MET A 7 0.24 14.45 -0.88
N LEU A 8 0.52 15.62 -1.45
CA LEU A 8 0.90 15.72 -2.84
C LEU A 8 2.24 15.02 -3.10
N LYS A 9 3.20 15.16 -2.20
CA LYS A 9 4.48 14.47 -2.31
C LYS A 9 4.30 12.97 -2.22
N GLU A 10 3.48 12.51 -1.27
CA GLU A 10 3.21 11.08 -1.11
C GLU A 10 2.49 10.53 -2.34
N MET A 11 1.56 11.28 -2.89
CA MET A 11 0.86 10.88 -4.10
C MET A 11 1.83 10.71 -5.27
N SER A 12 2.76 11.64 -5.43
CA SER A 12 3.79 11.54 -6.47
C SER A 12 4.64 10.30 -6.25
N TYR A 13 5.05 10.05 -5.00
CA TYR A 13 5.84 8.87 -4.66
C TYR A 13 5.15 7.57 -5.07
N VAL A 14 3.85 7.50 -4.86
CA VAL A 14 3.07 6.31 -5.24
C VAL A 14 2.87 6.24 -6.74
N LYS A 15 2.50 7.36 -7.37
CA LYS A 15 2.12 7.36 -8.79
C LYS A 15 3.28 7.11 -9.73
N ILE A 16 4.52 7.41 -9.36
CA ILE A 16 5.67 7.13 -10.21
C ILE A 16 6.01 5.64 -10.30
N SER A 17 5.39 4.83 -9.45
CA SER A 17 5.60 3.38 -9.45
C SER A 17 4.28 2.67 -9.70
N GLN A 18 4.22 1.92 -10.81
CA GLN A 18 3.04 1.11 -11.09
C GLN A 18 2.81 0.08 -9.98
N TYR A 19 3.89 -0.47 -9.43
CA TYR A 19 3.78 -1.47 -8.36
C TYR A 19 3.15 -0.87 -7.11
N ARG A 20 3.61 0.32 -6.69
CA ARG A 20 3.05 0.98 -5.51
C ARG A 20 1.57 1.29 -5.72
N THR A 21 1.23 1.82 -6.88
CA THR A 21 -0.16 2.14 -7.21
C THR A 21 -1.04 0.90 -7.18
N LYS A 22 -0.59 -0.18 -7.79
CA LYS A 22 -1.36 -1.43 -7.84
C LYS A 22 -1.56 -2.03 -6.46
N VAL A 23 -0.53 -2.02 -5.62
CA VAL A 23 -0.62 -2.55 -4.26
C VAL A 23 -1.58 -1.71 -3.42
N MET A 24 -1.49 -0.38 -3.51
CA MET A 24 -2.41 0.50 -2.79
C MET A 24 -3.85 0.22 -3.18
N LYS A 25 -4.11 0.08 -4.47
CA LYS A 25 -5.47 -0.21 -4.95
C LYS A 25 -5.94 -1.58 -4.51
N ALA A 26 -5.05 -2.56 -4.49
CA ALA A 26 -5.40 -3.91 -4.06
C ALA A 26 -5.79 -3.95 -2.59
N LEU A 27 -5.28 -3.02 -1.79
CA LEU A 27 -5.58 -2.94 -0.37
C LEU A 27 -6.73 -1.98 -0.04
N GLU A 28 -7.32 -1.37 -1.05
CA GLU A 28 -8.42 -0.44 -0.83
C GLU A 28 -9.59 -1.16 -0.16
N ASP A 29 -9.97 -0.66 1.04
CA ASP A 29 -11.09 -1.20 1.82
C ASP A 29 -10.94 -2.68 2.20
N ASP A 30 -9.70 -3.19 2.27
CA ASP A 30 -9.49 -4.60 2.55
C ASP A 30 -8.23 -4.85 3.36
N ILE A 31 -8.18 -6.02 3.99
CA ILE A 31 -7.03 -6.50 4.75
C ILE A 31 -6.58 -7.80 4.07
N LYS A 32 -5.30 -7.88 3.70
CA LYS A 32 -4.82 -9.02 2.91
C LYS A 32 -3.44 -9.48 3.36
N ILE A 33 -3.18 -10.77 3.16
CA ILE A 33 -1.82 -11.31 3.28
C ILE A 33 -1.05 -11.01 1.99
N PRO A 34 0.30 -11.04 2.03
CA PRO A 34 1.10 -10.68 0.85
C PRO A 34 0.79 -11.49 -0.40
N SER A 35 0.52 -12.80 -0.26
CA SER A 35 0.20 -13.62 -1.42
C SER A 35 -1.09 -13.18 -2.10
N LYS A 36 -2.07 -12.75 -1.33
CA LYS A 36 -3.34 -12.24 -1.88
C LYS A 36 -3.13 -10.88 -2.53
N ILE A 37 -2.30 -10.03 -1.91
CA ILE A 37 -1.94 -8.74 -2.50
C ILE A 37 -1.28 -8.95 -3.86
N ALA A 38 -0.34 -9.91 -3.93
CA ALA A 38 0.36 -10.22 -5.16
C ALA A 38 -0.62 -10.66 -6.26
N LYS A 39 -1.53 -11.54 -5.91
CA LYS A 39 -2.53 -12.05 -6.85
C LYS A 39 -3.44 -10.93 -7.35
N ASP A 40 -3.98 -10.14 -6.43
CA ASP A 40 -4.95 -9.10 -6.78
C ASP A 40 -4.32 -7.92 -7.51
N SER A 41 -3.02 -7.66 -7.28
CA SER A 41 -2.31 -6.58 -7.95
C SER A 41 -1.60 -7.02 -9.22
N ASP A 42 -1.61 -8.33 -9.49
CA ASP A 42 -0.90 -8.92 -10.64
C ASP A 42 0.60 -8.60 -10.60
N ILE A 43 1.17 -8.76 -9.42
CA ILE A 43 2.60 -8.53 -9.19
C ILE A 43 3.18 -9.81 -8.61
N ARG A 44 4.39 -10.16 -9.04
CA ARG A 44 5.06 -11.34 -8.50
C ARG A 44 5.31 -11.18 -7.01
N GLN A 45 5.10 -12.26 -6.26
CA GLN A 45 5.21 -12.22 -4.81
C GLN A 45 6.59 -11.77 -4.32
N ASN A 46 7.65 -12.07 -5.08
CA ASN A 46 8.99 -11.65 -4.68
C ASN A 46 9.19 -10.14 -4.71
N HIS A 47 8.32 -9.38 -5.40
CA HIS A 47 8.37 -7.92 -5.40
C HIS A 47 7.49 -7.30 -4.33
N ILE A 48 6.52 -8.06 -3.81
CA ILE A 48 5.53 -7.54 -2.87
C ILE A 48 6.18 -7.09 -1.56
N SER A 49 7.12 -7.88 -1.03
CA SER A 49 7.79 -7.53 0.24
C SER A 49 8.48 -6.17 0.16
N LYS A 50 9.15 -5.90 -0.96
CA LYS A 50 9.83 -4.63 -1.15
C LYS A 50 8.84 -3.47 -1.24
N VAL A 51 7.78 -3.67 -2.02
CA VAL A 51 6.75 -2.61 -2.19
C VAL A 51 6.07 -2.31 -0.87
N LEU A 52 5.70 -3.35 -0.11
CA LEU A 52 5.09 -3.17 1.20
C LEU A 52 6.03 -2.43 2.15
N ALA A 53 7.33 -2.75 2.13
CA ALA A 53 8.29 -2.06 2.98
C ALA A 53 8.40 -0.58 2.62
N GLU A 54 8.39 -0.27 1.33
CA GLU A 54 8.41 1.11 0.86
C GLU A 54 7.18 1.88 1.31
N LEU A 55 6.01 1.28 1.17
CA LEU A 55 4.76 1.92 1.57
C LEU A 55 4.66 2.07 3.08
N ARG A 56 5.16 1.09 3.84
CA ARG A 56 5.21 1.19 5.30
C ARG A 56 6.12 2.31 5.77
N ALA A 57 7.26 2.49 5.11
CA ALA A 57 8.20 3.56 5.45
C ALA A 57 7.56 4.93 5.29
N HIS A 58 6.60 5.06 4.38
CA HIS A 58 5.86 6.29 4.16
C HIS A 58 4.54 6.34 4.94
N GLU A 59 4.32 5.36 5.82
CA GLU A 59 3.12 5.28 6.66
C GLU A 59 1.82 5.22 5.85
N LEU A 60 1.88 4.61 4.69
CA LEU A 60 0.71 4.43 3.82
C LEU A 60 0.05 3.07 4.02
N VAL A 61 0.83 2.09 4.50
CA VAL A 61 0.40 0.73 4.76
C VAL A 61 0.91 0.33 6.13
N GLU A 62 0.15 -0.52 6.83
CA GLU A 62 0.57 -1.05 8.11
C GLU A 62 0.33 -2.55 8.17
N CYS A 63 1.16 -3.24 8.95
CA CYS A 63 0.97 -4.64 9.28
C CYS A 63 0.26 -4.72 10.62
N ILE A 64 -0.90 -5.36 10.66
CA ILE A 64 -1.70 -5.38 11.89
C ILE A 64 -1.30 -6.47 12.86
N ASN A 65 -0.47 -7.43 12.43
CA ASN A 65 0.01 -8.53 13.27
C ASN A 65 1.50 -8.80 13.07
N PRO A 66 2.37 -7.79 13.34
CA PRO A 66 3.79 -7.91 13.01
C PRO A 66 4.53 -8.98 13.80
N GLU A 67 3.93 -9.51 14.89
CA GLU A 67 4.55 -10.53 15.71
C GLU A 67 4.57 -11.91 15.06
N VAL A 68 3.76 -12.13 14.01
CA VAL A 68 3.76 -13.43 13.34
C VAL A 68 4.72 -13.42 12.15
N ARG A 69 5.27 -14.59 11.83
CA ARG A 69 6.16 -14.74 10.66
C ARG A 69 5.40 -15.05 9.40
N LYS A 70 4.33 -15.84 9.52
CA LYS A 70 3.49 -16.23 8.39
C LYS A 70 2.08 -15.70 8.60
N GLY A 71 1.42 -15.38 7.51
CA GLY A 71 0.06 -14.88 7.60
C GLY A 71 -0.01 -13.45 8.06
N ARG A 72 1.03 -12.65 7.80
CA ARG A 72 1.00 -11.23 8.13
C ARG A 72 -0.08 -10.55 7.33
N LEU A 73 -0.89 -9.75 8.02
CA LEU A 73 -2.00 -9.04 7.41
C LEU A 73 -1.64 -7.57 7.26
N TYR A 74 -1.89 -7.04 6.09
CA TYR A 74 -1.61 -5.64 5.75
C TYR A 74 -2.88 -4.92 5.38
N ARG A 75 -2.91 -3.63 5.68
CA ARG A 75 -4.01 -2.76 5.30
C ARG A 75 -3.47 -1.35 5.09
N LEU A 76 -4.26 -0.51 4.43
CA LEU A 76 -3.93 0.90 4.29
C LEU A 76 -4.14 1.59 5.64
N THR A 77 -3.25 2.55 5.93
CA THR A 77 -3.46 3.47 7.05
C THR A 77 -4.53 4.48 6.67
N ASP A 78 -4.96 5.31 7.62
CA ASP A 78 -5.89 6.41 7.31
C ASP A 78 -5.30 7.31 6.22
N LYS A 79 -4.01 7.58 6.31
CA LYS A 79 -3.28 8.36 5.30
C LYS A 79 -3.32 7.67 3.94
N GLY A 80 -3.06 6.35 3.93
CA GLY A 80 -3.11 5.57 2.69
C GLY A 80 -4.50 5.53 2.08
N ASN A 81 -5.54 5.39 2.90
CA ASN A 81 -6.91 5.40 2.42
C ASN A 81 -7.27 6.74 1.78
N GLU A 82 -6.89 7.83 2.43
CA GLU A 82 -7.13 9.16 1.88
C GLU A 82 -6.41 9.34 0.54
N LEU A 83 -5.17 8.88 0.48
CA LEU A 83 -4.37 9.02 -0.72
C LEU A 83 -4.94 8.22 -1.89
N VAL A 84 -5.33 6.96 -1.66
CA VAL A 84 -5.81 6.09 -2.73
C VAL A 84 -7.12 6.59 -3.34
N LYS A 85 -7.95 7.28 -2.54
CA LYS A 85 -9.20 7.84 -3.04
C LYS A 85 -8.96 8.97 -4.04
N ASN A 86 -7.78 9.56 -4.04
CA ASN A 86 -7.41 10.65 -4.94
C ASN A 86 -6.53 10.19 -6.12
N ILE A 87 -6.25 8.89 -6.22
CA ILE A 87 -5.51 8.32 -7.34
C ILE A 87 -6.51 7.78 -8.35
N GLU A 88 -6.41 8.28 -9.57
CA GLU A 88 -7.23 7.81 -10.69
C GLU A 88 -6.55 6.67 -11.44
#